data_7dac228ca817d6e88e364554cded393e
#
_entry.id   7dac228ca817d6e88e364554cded393e
#
_cell.length_a   1.000
_cell.length_b   1.000
_cell.length_c   1.000
_cell.angle_alpha   90.00
_cell.angle_beta   90.00
_cell.angle_gamma   90.00
#
_symmetry.space_group_name_H-M   'P 1'
#
loop_
_entity.id
_entity.type
_entity.pdbx_description
1 polymer ?
#
loop_
_entity_poly.entity_id
_entity_poly.type
_entity_poly.pdbx_seq_one_letter_code
_entity_poly.pdbx_strand_id
1 'polypeptide(L)'
;ELARAKVALRMRRDGEQYIQTLKSRGQSVAGLSERNEWDWYLEKNKLDLKKLDDKCWPAALKDLDKKQLKPIFSTDFVRQRAEIAWGRGKARVVVEAALDLGKVVAGDNQEEICELELELRQGDAAALLELAAELAADLPLMPCDISKAERGYRLFDPNSYEVDPPAQKLLAETPLDGAFAAIAWYLLGSSQRLAEQYRFNGHWRLLEDWLQHLQDLRTLLGSLGQAVPRASSRELREALDALLADWAPRIERGRDDETLRQQAPQLFRGELDETRWGLFSLNASRWLLA
;
A
#
# COMPACT_ATOMS: atom_id res chain seq x y z
N GLU A 1 -11.78 -15.02 9.07
CA GLU A 1 -12.73 -14.01 9.54
C GLU A 1 -12.05 -12.67 9.86
N LEU A 2 -10.91 -12.68 10.61
CA LEU A 2 -10.14 -11.44 10.88
C LEU A 2 -9.73 -10.72 9.58
N ALA A 3 -9.23 -11.45 8.58
CA ALA A 3 -8.86 -10.90 7.28
C ALA A 3 -10.04 -10.18 6.60
N ARG A 4 -11.23 -10.82 6.56
CA ARG A 4 -12.45 -10.23 5.99
C ARG A 4 -12.91 -8.97 6.72
N ALA A 5 -12.70 -8.92 8.04
CA ALA A 5 -12.97 -7.73 8.84
C ALA A 5 -11.87 -6.67 8.74
N LYS A 6 -10.81 -6.93 7.97
CA LYS A 6 -9.60 -6.08 7.86
C LYS A 6 -8.98 -5.75 9.22
N VAL A 7 -8.87 -6.78 10.07
CA VAL A 7 -8.32 -6.71 11.42
C VAL A 7 -7.10 -7.60 11.51
N ALA A 8 -6.05 -7.11 12.15
CA ALA A 8 -4.86 -7.90 12.47
C ALA A 8 -4.69 -7.99 13.99
N LEU A 9 -4.63 -9.21 14.51
CA LEU A 9 -4.24 -9.49 15.89
C LEU A 9 -2.87 -10.16 15.87
N ARG A 10 -1.93 -9.59 16.62
CA ARG A 10 -0.53 -10.02 16.63
C ARG A 10 -0.04 -10.24 18.05
N MET A 11 0.76 -11.29 18.23
CA MET A 11 1.70 -11.40 19.34
C MET A 11 3.10 -11.13 18.83
N ARG A 12 3.81 -10.19 19.44
CA ARG A 12 5.19 -9.84 19.11
C ARG A 12 6.09 -10.11 20.31
N ARG A 13 7.26 -10.66 20.05
CA ARG A 13 8.37 -10.63 20.98
C ARG A 13 9.33 -9.52 20.56
N ASP A 14 9.64 -8.62 21.47
CA ASP A 14 10.60 -7.53 21.27
C ASP A 14 11.61 -7.60 22.42
N GLY A 15 12.77 -8.20 22.15
CA GLY A 15 13.71 -8.58 23.20
C GLY A 15 13.09 -9.56 24.20
N GLU A 16 12.93 -9.13 25.46
CA GLU A 16 12.31 -9.93 26.52
C GLU A 16 10.82 -9.63 26.74
N GLN A 17 10.28 -8.64 26.02
CA GLN A 17 8.88 -8.25 26.16
C GLN A 17 7.99 -8.97 25.18
N TYR A 18 6.78 -9.31 25.61
CA TYR A 18 5.70 -9.75 24.75
C TYR A 18 4.67 -8.66 24.60
N ILE A 19 4.30 -8.37 23.36
CA ILE A 19 3.34 -7.31 23.03
C ILE A 19 2.22 -7.92 22.22
N GLN A 20 0.99 -7.84 22.75
CA GLN A 20 -0.21 -8.12 21.99
C GLN A 20 -0.66 -6.85 21.29
N THR A 21 -0.86 -6.91 20.00
CA THR A 21 -1.33 -5.76 19.21
C THR A 21 -2.60 -6.12 18.48
N LEU A 22 -3.62 -5.27 18.57
CA LEU A 22 -4.78 -5.29 17.68
C LEU A 22 -4.72 -4.05 16.79
N LYS A 23 -4.77 -4.26 15.47
CA LYS A 23 -4.91 -3.21 14.47
C LYS A 23 -6.27 -3.34 13.82
N SER A 24 -7.07 -2.28 13.86
CA SER A 24 -8.38 -2.28 13.20
C SER A 24 -8.26 -1.80 11.75
N ARG A 25 -9.37 -1.95 11.02
CA ARG A 25 -9.54 -1.33 9.72
C ARG A 25 -9.29 0.16 9.83
N GLY A 26 -8.43 0.67 8.96
CA GLY A 26 -8.16 2.09 8.78
C GLY A 26 -8.41 2.51 7.35
N GLN A 27 -7.94 3.68 7.00
CA GLN A 27 -7.83 4.14 5.63
C GLN A 27 -6.38 3.99 5.17
N SER A 28 -6.19 3.43 3.98
CA SER A 28 -4.89 3.37 3.34
C SER A 28 -5.08 3.73 1.88
N VAL A 29 -4.35 4.74 1.45
CA VAL A 29 -4.39 5.26 0.08
C VAL A 29 -3.00 5.77 -0.28
N ALA A 30 -2.48 5.27 -1.38
CA ALA A 30 -1.22 5.74 -1.95
C ALA A 30 -0.01 5.64 -0.99
N GLY A 31 0.03 4.61 -0.16
CA GLY A 31 1.05 4.41 0.86
C GLY A 31 0.81 5.18 2.17
N LEU A 32 -0.16 6.11 2.21
CA LEU A 32 -0.59 6.75 3.45
C LEU A 32 -1.61 5.88 4.18
N SER A 33 -1.29 5.49 5.41
CA SER A 33 -2.17 4.67 6.25
C SER A 33 -2.48 5.36 7.55
N GLU A 34 -3.76 5.40 7.91
CA GLU A 34 -4.25 5.82 9.22
C GLU A 34 -5.13 4.71 9.78
N ARG A 35 -4.81 4.20 10.96
CA ARG A 35 -5.59 3.14 11.62
C ARG A 35 -5.42 3.16 13.12
N ASN A 36 -6.42 2.67 13.84
CA ASN A 36 -6.31 2.50 15.28
C ASN A 36 -5.47 1.28 15.60
N GLU A 37 -4.60 1.44 16.59
CA GLU A 37 -3.74 0.40 17.11
C GLU A 37 -3.82 0.38 18.64
N TRP A 38 -3.96 -0.81 19.21
CA TRP A 38 -3.96 -1.03 20.67
C TRP A 38 -2.86 -2.02 21.00
N ASP A 39 -1.93 -1.58 21.83
CA ASP A 39 -0.81 -2.38 22.32
C ASP A 39 -0.98 -2.72 23.80
N TRP A 40 -0.75 -3.97 24.15
CA TRP A 40 -0.73 -4.46 25.52
C TRP A 40 0.56 -5.22 25.79
N TYR A 41 1.29 -4.78 26.79
CA TYR A 41 2.48 -5.47 27.26
C TYR A 41 2.08 -6.63 28.16
N LEU A 42 2.62 -7.80 27.89
CA LEU A 42 2.27 -9.07 28.54
C LEU A 42 3.51 -9.72 29.16
N GLU A 43 3.31 -10.44 30.23
CA GLU A 43 4.41 -11.20 30.89
C GLU A 43 4.75 -12.51 30.17
N LYS A 44 3.83 -13.01 29.35
CA LYS A 44 3.96 -14.34 28.69
C LYS A 44 3.57 -14.26 27.21
N ASN A 45 4.17 -15.13 26.41
CA ASN A 45 3.80 -15.33 24.99
C ASN A 45 2.44 -16.05 24.85
N LYS A 46 1.38 -15.39 25.33
CA LYS A 46 0.02 -15.90 25.25
C LYS A 46 -0.96 -14.76 25.13
N LEU A 47 -1.90 -14.86 24.16
CA LEU A 47 -2.97 -13.86 24.01
C LEU A 47 -3.77 -13.69 25.30
N ASP A 48 -3.95 -12.45 25.73
CA ASP A 48 -4.91 -12.07 26.76
C ASP A 48 -6.23 -11.66 26.09
N LEU A 49 -7.15 -12.63 25.96
CA LEU A 49 -8.43 -12.43 25.30
C LEU A 49 -9.35 -11.43 26.04
N LYS A 50 -9.08 -11.15 27.34
CA LYS A 50 -9.83 -10.15 28.10
C LYS A 50 -9.54 -8.72 27.67
N LYS A 51 -8.36 -8.49 27.07
CA LYS A 51 -7.98 -7.18 26.50
C LYS A 51 -8.72 -6.84 25.22
N LEU A 52 -9.29 -7.86 24.55
CA LEU A 52 -10.09 -7.71 23.33
C LEU A 52 -11.55 -7.42 23.70
N ASP A 53 -11.79 -6.30 24.32
CA ASP A 53 -13.11 -5.84 24.77
C ASP A 53 -13.84 -5.02 23.70
N ASP A 54 -15.05 -4.56 24.00
CA ASP A 54 -15.91 -3.82 23.06
C ASP A 54 -15.35 -2.45 22.64
N LYS A 55 -14.28 -1.96 23.28
CA LYS A 55 -13.62 -0.70 22.92
C LYS A 55 -12.71 -0.85 21.70
N CYS A 56 -12.18 -2.03 21.49
CA CYS A 56 -11.23 -2.32 20.40
C CYS A 56 -11.70 -3.43 19.46
N TRP A 57 -12.54 -4.37 19.92
CA TRP A 57 -12.99 -5.50 19.13
C TRP A 57 -14.10 -5.09 18.16
N PRO A 58 -13.94 -5.30 16.84
CA PRO A 58 -14.93 -4.88 15.87
C PRO A 58 -16.29 -5.54 16.05
N ALA A 59 -17.37 -4.76 15.90
CA ALA A 59 -18.75 -5.29 15.97
C ALA A 59 -19.02 -6.42 14.96
N ALA A 60 -18.38 -6.38 13.78
CA ALA A 60 -18.47 -7.43 12.77
C ALA A 60 -17.93 -8.82 13.26
N LEU A 61 -17.14 -8.83 14.32
CA LEU A 61 -16.53 -10.03 14.91
C LEU A 61 -17.11 -10.38 16.28
N LYS A 62 -18.21 -9.74 16.70
CA LYS A 62 -18.81 -9.93 18.03
C LYS A 62 -19.14 -11.38 18.35
N ASP A 63 -19.59 -12.15 17.35
CA ASP A 63 -20.02 -13.54 17.48
C ASP A 63 -18.85 -14.53 17.30
N LEU A 64 -17.63 -14.06 17.03
CA LEU A 64 -16.46 -14.91 16.89
C LEU A 64 -16.00 -15.43 18.26
N ASP A 65 -15.90 -16.73 18.39
CA ASP A 65 -15.27 -17.35 19.57
C ASP A 65 -13.75 -17.09 19.55
N LYS A 66 -13.31 -16.11 20.34
CA LYS A 66 -11.90 -15.71 20.44
C LYS A 66 -10.97 -16.86 20.86
N LYS A 67 -11.51 -17.94 21.49
CA LYS A 67 -10.71 -19.12 21.89
C LYS A 67 -10.30 -19.99 20.69
N GLN A 68 -10.96 -19.81 19.55
CA GLN A 68 -10.63 -20.51 18.30
C GLN A 68 -9.56 -19.79 17.47
N LEU A 69 -9.10 -18.62 17.91
CA LEU A 69 -8.02 -17.90 17.24
C LEU A 69 -6.74 -18.73 17.23
N LYS A 70 -6.14 -18.87 16.04
CA LYS A 70 -4.89 -19.58 15.82
C LYS A 70 -3.94 -18.71 15.02
N PRO A 71 -2.61 -18.80 15.27
CA PRO A 71 -1.63 -18.17 14.40
C PRO A 71 -1.69 -18.84 13.02
N ILE A 72 -1.74 -18.04 11.96
CA ILE A 72 -1.79 -18.52 10.57
C ILE A 72 -0.58 -18.07 9.76
N PHE A 73 0.12 -17.07 10.20
CA PHE A 73 1.41 -16.63 9.66
C PHE A 73 2.28 -16.04 10.77
N SER A 74 3.55 -15.91 10.49
CA SER A 74 4.52 -15.19 11.32
C SER A 74 5.30 -14.18 10.49
N THR A 75 5.85 -13.16 11.16
CA THR A 75 6.80 -12.22 10.61
C THR A 75 8.06 -12.24 11.45
N ASP A 76 9.21 -12.42 10.82
CA ASP A 76 10.51 -12.40 11.47
C ASP A 76 11.40 -11.40 10.72
N PHE A 77 11.70 -10.28 11.37
CA PHE A 77 12.46 -9.20 10.74
C PHE A 77 13.26 -8.40 11.77
N VAL A 78 14.34 -7.81 11.28
CA VAL A 78 15.12 -6.81 12.00
C VAL A 78 14.62 -5.43 11.61
N ARG A 79 14.37 -4.58 12.62
CA ARG A 79 13.95 -3.18 12.44
C ARG A 79 15.07 -2.24 12.85
N GLN A 80 15.52 -1.42 11.92
CA GLN A 80 16.37 -0.26 12.21
C GLN A 80 15.50 0.99 12.27
N ARG A 81 15.62 1.79 13.34
CA ARG A 81 14.83 3.00 13.54
C ARG A 81 15.72 4.23 13.63
N ALA A 82 15.25 5.33 13.05
CA ALA A 82 15.84 6.64 13.19
C ALA A 82 14.74 7.70 13.29
N GLU A 83 14.93 8.70 14.14
CA GLU A 83 14.08 9.88 14.15
C GLU A 83 14.67 10.92 13.20
N ILE A 84 13.85 11.42 12.29
CA ILE A 84 14.21 12.38 11.27
C ILE A 84 13.42 13.66 11.50
N ALA A 85 14.12 14.78 11.68
CA ALA A 85 13.52 16.11 11.61
C ALA A 85 13.70 16.66 10.21
N TRP A 86 12.60 16.79 9.46
CA TRP A 86 12.62 17.21 8.05
C TRP A 86 11.79 18.48 7.85
N GLY A 87 12.15 19.28 6.83
CA GLY A 87 11.51 20.55 6.56
C GLY A 87 12.03 21.70 7.44
N ARG A 88 11.48 22.90 7.22
CA ARG A 88 11.90 24.13 7.93
C ARG A 88 10.70 24.95 8.40
N GLY A 89 10.87 25.69 9.48
CA GLY A 89 9.85 26.60 10.00
C GLY A 89 8.54 25.89 10.34
N LYS A 90 7.42 26.37 9.83
CA LYS A 90 6.09 25.76 10.06
C LYS A 90 5.88 24.44 9.31
N ALA A 91 6.66 24.16 8.28
CA ALA A 91 6.62 22.90 7.53
C ALA A 91 7.56 21.83 8.13
N ARG A 92 8.15 22.09 9.31
CA ARG A 92 8.99 21.10 9.99
C ARG A 92 8.11 19.97 10.55
N VAL A 93 8.50 18.74 10.22
CA VAL A 93 7.89 17.51 10.75
C VAL A 93 8.94 16.67 11.47
N VAL A 94 8.48 15.84 12.39
CA VAL A 94 9.28 14.81 13.03
C VAL A 94 8.70 13.46 12.60
N VAL A 95 9.53 12.62 12.01
CA VAL A 95 9.18 11.34 11.44
C VAL A 95 10.06 10.26 12.05
N GLU A 96 9.47 9.16 12.53
CA GLU A 96 10.22 7.94 12.77
C GLU A 96 10.33 7.18 11.45
N ALA A 97 11.54 6.98 10.97
CA ALA A 97 11.83 6.10 9.84
C ALA A 97 12.22 4.72 10.38
N ALA A 98 11.57 3.67 9.91
CA ALA A 98 11.83 2.30 10.29
C ALA A 98 12.09 1.45 9.05
N LEU A 99 13.31 0.93 8.91
CA LEU A 99 13.68 -0.03 7.87
C LEU A 99 13.53 -1.45 8.42
N ASP A 100 12.63 -2.22 7.81
CA ASP A 100 12.36 -3.61 8.14
C ASP A 100 12.94 -4.56 7.10
N LEU A 101 13.79 -5.48 7.53
CA LEU A 101 14.40 -6.51 6.71
C LEU A 101 14.15 -7.89 7.31
N GLY A 102 13.51 -8.79 6.55
CA GLY A 102 13.19 -10.13 7.04
C GLY A 102 12.20 -10.85 6.15
N LYS A 103 11.23 -11.55 6.75
CA LYS A 103 10.25 -12.35 6.00
C LYS A 103 8.90 -12.49 6.71
N VAL A 104 7.87 -12.71 5.89
CA VAL A 104 6.57 -13.22 6.28
C VAL A 104 6.51 -14.70 5.92
N VAL A 105 6.01 -15.55 6.81
CA VAL A 105 5.91 -17.01 6.61
C VAL A 105 4.52 -17.50 6.96
N ALA A 106 3.90 -18.27 6.05
CA ALA A 106 2.62 -18.94 6.26
C ALA A 106 2.70 -20.40 5.72
N GLY A 107 2.75 -21.37 6.62
CA GLY A 107 3.03 -22.76 6.24
C GLY A 107 4.38 -22.88 5.56
N ASP A 108 4.39 -23.46 4.36
CA ASP A 108 5.61 -23.61 3.53
C ASP A 108 5.90 -22.41 2.64
N ASN A 109 4.99 -21.42 2.61
CA ASN A 109 5.14 -20.22 1.78
C ASN A 109 5.85 -19.11 2.56
N GLN A 110 6.69 -18.35 1.87
CA GLN A 110 7.35 -17.18 2.45
C GLN A 110 7.49 -16.05 1.44
N GLU A 111 7.58 -14.83 1.97
CA GLU A 111 7.79 -13.59 1.22
C GLU A 111 8.77 -12.70 1.98
N GLU A 112 9.70 -12.09 1.26
CA GLU A 112 10.68 -11.18 1.85
C GLU A 112 10.05 -9.86 2.31
N ILE A 113 10.49 -9.37 3.46
CA ILE A 113 10.22 -8.03 3.95
C ILE A 113 11.47 -7.19 3.66
N CYS A 114 11.29 -6.17 2.83
CA CYS A 114 12.24 -5.09 2.62
C CYS A 114 11.41 -3.82 2.47
N GLU A 115 11.14 -3.12 3.57
CA GLU A 115 10.25 -1.96 3.53
C GLU A 115 10.71 -0.85 4.46
N LEU A 116 10.50 0.39 4.02
CA LEU A 116 10.69 1.60 4.79
C LEU A 116 9.32 2.12 5.24
N GLU A 117 9.10 2.17 6.54
CA GLU A 117 7.94 2.82 7.14
C GLU A 117 8.33 4.23 7.60
N LEU A 118 7.52 5.23 7.25
CA LEU A 118 7.67 6.61 7.74
C LEU A 118 6.47 6.93 8.62
N GLU A 119 6.67 7.04 9.91
CA GLU A 119 5.62 7.31 10.88
C GLU A 119 5.68 8.76 11.37
N LEU A 120 4.60 9.51 11.14
CA LEU A 120 4.50 10.89 11.58
C LEU A 120 4.41 10.95 13.11
N ARG A 121 5.38 11.61 13.75
CA ARG A 121 5.37 11.91 15.18
C ARG A 121 4.85 13.32 15.47
N GLN A 122 5.17 14.27 14.59
CA GLN A 122 4.74 15.67 14.73
C GLN A 122 4.70 16.36 13.36
N GLY A 123 3.68 17.17 13.12
CA GLY A 123 3.53 18.01 11.94
C GLY A 123 2.39 17.57 11.03
N ASP A 124 2.48 17.89 9.74
CA ASP A 124 1.47 17.63 8.72
C ASP A 124 1.76 16.30 8.00
N ALA A 125 0.72 15.47 7.84
CA ALA A 125 0.83 14.18 7.15
C ALA A 125 1.21 14.33 5.66
N ALA A 126 0.88 15.43 5.00
CA ALA A 126 1.28 15.68 3.63
C ALA A 126 2.81 15.68 3.46
N ALA A 127 3.55 16.09 4.47
CA ALA A 127 5.01 16.08 4.46
C ALA A 127 5.62 14.68 4.37
N LEU A 128 4.90 13.63 4.79
CA LEU A 128 5.36 12.24 4.61
C LEU A 128 5.50 11.88 3.13
N LEU A 129 4.54 12.30 2.29
CA LEU A 129 4.62 12.06 0.85
C LEU A 129 5.71 12.90 0.19
N GLU A 130 5.97 14.11 0.70
CA GLU A 130 7.07 14.93 0.20
C GLU A 130 8.42 14.29 0.51
N LEU A 131 8.63 13.85 1.77
CA LEU A 131 9.83 13.14 2.17
C LEU A 131 9.99 11.82 1.40
N ALA A 132 8.91 11.06 1.24
CA ALA A 132 8.95 9.82 0.48
C ALA A 132 9.31 10.04 -1.00
N ALA A 133 8.80 11.10 -1.62
CA ALA A 133 9.13 11.45 -3.01
C ALA A 133 10.59 11.92 -3.16
N GLU A 134 11.12 12.66 -2.18
CA GLU A 134 12.53 13.04 -2.14
C GLU A 134 13.44 11.80 -2.07
N LEU A 135 13.11 10.85 -1.20
CA LEU A 135 13.84 9.58 -1.10
C LEU A 135 13.72 8.74 -2.37
N ALA A 136 12.54 8.70 -2.98
CA ALA A 136 12.27 7.91 -4.19
C ALA A 136 12.95 8.48 -5.46
N ALA A 137 13.47 9.70 -5.42
CA ALA A 137 14.27 10.25 -6.51
C ALA A 137 15.60 9.49 -6.69
N ASP A 138 16.18 9.02 -5.58
CA ASP A 138 17.46 8.33 -5.56
C ASP A 138 17.36 6.83 -5.23
N LEU A 139 16.25 6.41 -4.61
CA LEU A 139 16.03 5.04 -4.15
C LEU A 139 14.83 4.40 -4.88
N PRO A 140 14.91 3.12 -5.24
CA PRO A 140 13.80 2.41 -5.88
C PRO A 140 12.68 2.08 -4.88
N LEU A 141 12.03 3.10 -4.35
CA LEU A 141 10.90 2.99 -3.43
C LEU A 141 9.59 2.95 -4.19
N MET A 142 8.70 2.07 -3.79
CA MET A 142 7.33 1.98 -4.32
C MET A 142 6.34 2.12 -3.17
N PRO A 143 5.34 3.01 -3.26
CA PRO A 143 4.28 3.09 -2.26
C PRO A 143 3.58 1.74 -2.12
N CYS A 144 3.34 1.31 -0.87
CA CYS A 144 2.72 0.02 -0.59
C CYS A 144 1.61 0.19 0.45
N ASP A 145 0.37 -0.10 0.04
CA ASP A 145 -0.80 -0.13 0.92
C ASP A 145 -1.01 -1.50 1.58
N ILE A 146 -0.23 -2.50 1.17
CA ILE A 146 -0.39 -3.88 1.60
C ILE A 146 0.47 -4.12 2.84
N SER A 147 -0.18 -4.21 4.00
CA SER A 147 0.50 -4.41 5.26
C SER A 147 1.14 -5.80 5.39
N LYS A 148 2.13 -5.97 6.28
CA LYS A 148 2.71 -7.29 6.62
C LYS A 148 1.64 -8.33 6.99
N ALA A 149 0.57 -7.91 7.66
CA ALA A 149 -0.55 -8.79 8.00
C ALA A 149 -1.34 -9.23 6.76
N GLU A 150 -1.60 -8.32 5.84
CA GLU A 150 -2.28 -8.60 4.57
C GLU A 150 -1.45 -9.55 3.70
N ARG A 151 -0.12 -9.35 3.66
CA ARG A 151 0.82 -10.28 3.01
C ARG A 151 0.78 -11.68 3.66
N GLY A 152 0.68 -11.76 4.98
CA GLY A 152 0.52 -13.02 5.69
C GLY A 152 -0.79 -13.73 5.38
N TYR A 153 -1.90 -13.00 5.30
CA TYR A 153 -3.19 -13.55 4.86
C TYR A 153 -3.15 -14.03 3.41
N ARG A 154 -2.53 -13.26 2.51
CA ARG A 154 -2.33 -13.63 1.10
C ARG A 154 -1.52 -14.92 0.95
N LEU A 155 -0.45 -15.07 1.71
CA LEU A 155 0.37 -16.29 1.71
C LEU A 155 -0.39 -17.51 2.26
N PHE A 156 -1.25 -17.30 3.27
CA PHE A 156 -2.03 -18.37 3.89
C PHE A 156 -3.16 -18.85 2.98
N ASP A 157 -3.89 -17.95 2.35
CA ASP A 157 -4.99 -18.25 1.42
C ASP A 157 -4.97 -17.29 0.22
N PRO A 158 -4.16 -17.60 -0.82
CA PRO A 158 -4.05 -16.75 -2.00
C PRO A 158 -5.37 -16.54 -2.75
N ASN A 159 -6.31 -17.49 -2.65
CA ASN A 159 -7.59 -17.43 -3.35
C ASN A 159 -8.60 -16.48 -2.70
N SER A 160 -8.39 -16.09 -1.45
CA SER A 160 -9.24 -15.13 -0.73
C SER A 160 -8.74 -13.69 -0.84
N TYR A 161 -7.63 -13.45 -1.52
CA TYR A 161 -7.00 -12.14 -1.62
C TYR A 161 -7.60 -11.30 -2.75
N GLU A 162 -8.09 -10.11 -2.42
CA GLU A 162 -8.59 -9.12 -3.37
C GLU A 162 -7.51 -8.07 -3.63
N VAL A 163 -7.13 -7.89 -4.90
CA VAL A 163 -6.08 -6.95 -5.32
C VAL A 163 -6.60 -5.51 -5.31
N ASP A 164 -7.78 -5.30 -5.89
CA ASP A 164 -8.34 -3.97 -6.06
C ASP A 164 -9.00 -3.45 -4.78
N PRO A 165 -8.77 -2.18 -4.41
CA PRO A 165 -9.58 -1.55 -3.38
C PRO A 165 -11.01 -1.40 -3.90
N PRO A 166 -12.04 -1.45 -3.03
CA PRO A 166 -13.41 -1.21 -3.44
C PRO A 166 -13.56 0.22 -3.98
N ALA A 167 -14.18 0.34 -5.15
CA ALA A 167 -14.49 1.64 -5.74
C ALA A 167 -15.42 2.45 -4.81
N GLN A 168 -15.17 3.75 -4.74
CA GLN A 168 -16.05 4.66 -4.01
C GLN A 168 -17.37 4.84 -4.79
N LYS A 169 -18.48 4.82 -4.07
CA LYS A 169 -19.78 5.18 -4.68
C LYS A 169 -19.81 6.67 -4.95
N LEU A 170 -19.95 7.04 -6.22
CA LEU A 170 -20.27 8.40 -6.60
C LEU A 170 -21.79 8.59 -6.52
N LEU A 171 -22.21 9.63 -5.83
CA LEU A 171 -23.60 10.04 -5.76
C LEU A 171 -23.89 11.07 -6.86
N ALA A 172 -25.16 11.21 -7.26
CA ALA A 172 -25.53 12.16 -8.31
C ALA A 172 -25.21 13.62 -7.95
N GLU A 173 -25.18 13.92 -6.66
CA GLU A 173 -24.85 15.24 -6.10
C GLU A 173 -23.35 15.44 -5.82
N THR A 174 -22.51 14.45 -6.08
CA THR A 174 -21.05 14.60 -5.88
C THR A 174 -20.52 15.71 -6.79
N PRO A 175 -19.88 16.75 -6.25
CA PRO A 175 -19.25 17.79 -7.07
C PRO A 175 -18.21 17.22 -8.03
N LEU A 176 -18.00 17.89 -9.16
CA LEU A 176 -17.13 17.39 -10.22
C LEU A 176 -15.67 17.18 -9.77
N ASP A 177 -15.14 18.06 -8.94
CA ASP A 177 -13.82 17.97 -8.32
C ASP A 177 -13.72 16.79 -7.36
N GLY A 178 -14.76 16.59 -6.53
CA GLY A 178 -14.87 15.43 -5.64
C GLY A 178 -14.98 14.11 -6.41
N ALA A 179 -15.74 14.07 -7.50
CA ALA A 179 -15.83 12.89 -8.37
C ALA A 179 -14.50 12.61 -9.06
N PHE A 180 -13.82 13.64 -9.56
CA PHE A 180 -12.49 13.55 -10.13
C PHE A 180 -11.50 12.94 -9.11
N ALA A 181 -11.42 13.52 -7.91
CA ALA A 181 -10.54 13.06 -6.86
C ALA A 181 -10.79 11.60 -6.48
N ALA A 182 -12.08 11.22 -6.30
CA ALA A 182 -12.45 9.85 -5.95
C ALA A 182 -12.02 8.83 -7.02
N ILE A 183 -12.23 9.14 -8.31
CA ILE A 183 -11.82 8.27 -9.42
C ILE A 183 -10.30 8.23 -9.52
N ALA A 184 -9.61 9.37 -9.43
CA ALA A 184 -8.16 9.45 -9.52
C ALA A 184 -7.47 8.65 -8.39
N TRP A 185 -7.94 8.78 -7.15
CA TRP A 185 -7.45 7.99 -6.02
C TRP A 185 -7.70 6.50 -6.20
N TYR A 186 -8.86 6.11 -6.73
CA TYR A 186 -9.14 4.71 -7.02
C TYR A 186 -8.17 4.15 -8.07
N LEU A 187 -8.01 4.84 -9.20
CA LEU A 187 -7.12 4.39 -10.29
C LEU A 187 -5.66 4.32 -9.85
N LEU A 188 -5.18 5.33 -9.11
CA LEU A 188 -3.81 5.34 -8.60
C LEU A 188 -3.59 4.25 -7.55
N GLY A 189 -4.48 4.14 -6.56
CA GLY A 189 -4.38 3.14 -5.50
C GLY A 189 -4.47 1.72 -6.05
N SER A 190 -5.38 1.45 -7.01
CA SER A 190 -5.45 0.16 -7.70
C SER A 190 -4.18 -0.14 -8.48
N SER A 191 -3.61 0.85 -9.19
CA SER A 191 -2.35 0.69 -9.91
C SER A 191 -1.19 0.30 -8.98
N GLN A 192 -1.12 0.91 -7.79
CA GLN A 192 -0.10 0.58 -6.79
C GLN A 192 -0.25 -0.86 -6.26
N ARG A 193 -1.48 -1.28 -5.98
CA ARG A 193 -1.77 -2.64 -5.52
C ARG A 193 -1.51 -3.69 -6.61
N LEU A 194 -1.86 -3.39 -7.86
CA LEU A 194 -1.58 -4.26 -9.01
C LEU A 194 -0.07 -4.43 -9.25
N ALA A 195 0.70 -3.33 -9.17
CA ALA A 195 2.15 -3.38 -9.30
C ALA A 195 2.80 -4.23 -8.19
N GLU A 196 2.36 -4.05 -6.95
CA GLU A 196 2.85 -4.84 -5.81
C GLU A 196 2.49 -6.32 -5.95
N GLN A 197 1.24 -6.63 -6.31
CA GLN A 197 0.80 -8.00 -6.52
C GLN A 197 1.53 -8.65 -7.70
N TYR A 198 1.84 -7.89 -8.75
CA TYR A 198 2.65 -8.37 -9.87
C TYR A 198 4.09 -8.69 -9.44
N ARG A 199 4.72 -7.84 -8.60
CA ARG A 199 6.02 -8.16 -8.01
C ARG A 199 5.98 -9.46 -7.22
N PHE A 200 4.87 -9.73 -6.54
CA PHE A 200 4.71 -10.94 -5.74
C PHE A 200 4.60 -12.21 -6.59
N ASN A 201 3.69 -12.26 -7.58
CA ASN A 201 3.37 -13.50 -8.29
C ASN A 201 3.70 -13.52 -9.78
N GLY A 202 3.91 -12.37 -10.42
CA GLY A 202 4.28 -12.26 -11.83
C GLY A 202 3.18 -12.60 -12.84
N HIS A 203 1.90 -12.63 -12.40
CA HIS A 203 0.82 -12.95 -13.32
C HIS A 203 0.59 -11.86 -14.36
N TRP A 204 0.65 -12.25 -15.65
CA TRP A 204 0.54 -11.32 -16.78
C TRP A 204 -0.70 -10.44 -16.75
N ARG A 205 -1.86 -10.98 -16.39
CA ARG A 205 -3.11 -10.24 -16.33
C ARG A 205 -3.04 -9.01 -15.41
N LEU A 206 -2.26 -9.09 -14.35
CA LEU A 206 -2.05 -7.94 -13.46
C LEU A 206 -1.35 -6.76 -14.17
N LEU A 207 -0.45 -7.04 -15.12
CA LEU A 207 0.15 -5.99 -15.94
C LEU A 207 -0.85 -5.37 -16.92
N GLU A 208 -1.73 -6.17 -17.50
CA GLU A 208 -2.77 -5.65 -18.40
C GLU A 208 -3.74 -4.76 -17.64
N ASP A 209 -4.21 -5.21 -16.46
CA ASP A 209 -5.09 -4.44 -15.59
C ASP A 209 -4.39 -3.16 -15.08
N TRP A 210 -3.10 -3.26 -14.72
CA TRP A 210 -2.27 -2.12 -14.32
C TRP A 210 -2.12 -1.10 -15.45
N LEU A 211 -1.79 -1.54 -16.66
CA LEU A 211 -1.71 -0.68 -17.84
C LEU A 211 -3.05 0.04 -18.11
N GLN A 212 -4.17 -0.69 -18.02
CA GLN A 212 -5.49 -0.11 -18.22
C GLN A 212 -5.78 0.99 -17.21
N HIS A 213 -5.50 0.77 -15.93
CA HIS A 213 -5.68 1.79 -14.88
C HIS A 213 -4.83 3.04 -15.11
N LEU A 214 -3.58 2.86 -15.60
CA LEU A 214 -2.72 4.00 -15.94
C LEU A 214 -3.23 4.77 -17.15
N GLN A 215 -3.73 4.10 -18.18
CA GLN A 215 -4.36 4.71 -19.35
C GLN A 215 -5.64 5.47 -18.98
N ASP A 216 -6.45 4.89 -18.08
CA ASP A 216 -7.66 5.53 -17.55
C ASP A 216 -7.33 6.75 -16.71
N LEU A 217 -6.30 6.67 -15.85
CA LEU A 217 -5.80 7.82 -15.09
C LEU A 217 -5.30 8.93 -16.02
N ARG A 218 -4.56 8.57 -17.07
CA ARG A 218 -4.10 9.53 -18.08
C ARG A 218 -5.25 10.21 -18.80
N THR A 219 -6.30 9.45 -19.14
CA THR A 219 -7.52 9.96 -19.78
C THR A 219 -8.27 10.90 -18.84
N LEU A 220 -8.43 10.51 -17.58
CA LEU A 220 -9.07 11.34 -16.55
C LEU A 220 -8.37 12.68 -16.38
N LEU A 221 -7.03 12.68 -16.25
CA LEU A 221 -6.19 13.88 -16.12
C LEU A 221 -6.31 14.83 -17.34
N GLY A 222 -6.69 14.31 -18.51
CA GLY A 222 -6.87 15.09 -19.74
C GLY A 222 -8.29 15.58 -20.00
N SER A 223 -9.29 14.91 -19.43
CA SER A 223 -10.69 15.06 -19.85
C SER A 223 -11.49 16.09 -19.05
N LEU A 224 -11.19 16.28 -17.77
CA LEU A 224 -11.97 17.11 -16.87
C LEU A 224 -11.30 18.46 -16.58
N GLY A 225 -10.91 19.19 -17.63
CA GLY A 225 -10.22 20.48 -17.50
C GLY A 225 -11.04 21.60 -16.84
N GLN A 226 -12.35 21.39 -16.63
CA GLN A 226 -13.19 22.30 -15.83
C GLN A 226 -13.04 22.05 -14.32
N ALA A 227 -12.79 20.79 -13.90
CA ALA A 227 -12.55 20.46 -12.50
C ALA A 227 -11.10 20.70 -12.10
N VAL A 228 -10.16 20.41 -13.01
CA VAL A 228 -8.73 20.51 -12.74
C VAL A 228 -8.06 21.31 -13.86
N PRO A 229 -7.44 22.46 -13.53
CA PRO A 229 -6.70 23.25 -14.51
C PRO A 229 -5.62 22.43 -15.20
N ARG A 230 -5.60 22.42 -16.52
CA ARG A 230 -4.61 21.65 -17.31
C ARG A 230 -3.15 21.98 -16.95
N ALA A 231 -2.88 23.19 -16.51
CA ALA A 231 -1.54 23.61 -16.12
C ALA A 231 -1.06 22.89 -14.85
N SER A 232 -1.97 22.66 -13.87
CA SER A 232 -1.62 22.00 -12.59
C SER A 232 -1.24 20.53 -12.75
N SER A 233 -1.84 19.82 -13.74
CA SER A 233 -1.57 18.42 -14.00
C SER A 233 -0.57 18.15 -15.12
N ARG A 234 0.07 19.20 -15.68
CA ARG A 234 0.93 19.06 -16.86
C ARG A 234 2.11 18.12 -16.62
N GLU A 235 2.89 18.37 -15.58
CA GLU A 235 4.07 17.55 -15.26
C GLU A 235 3.71 16.11 -14.99
N LEU A 236 2.59 15.88 -14.28
CA LEU A 236 2.10 14.56 -13.99
C LEU A 236 1.69 13.81 -15.28
N ARG A 237 1.00 14.49 -16.20
CA ARG A 237 0.62 13.92 -17.50
C ARG A 237 1.83 13.59 -18.36
N GLU A 238 2.81 14.50 -18.42
CA GLU A 238 4.05 14.28 -19.17
C GLU A 238 4.84 13.09 -18.62
N ALA A 239 4.96 12.96 -17.29
CA ALA A 239 5.60 11.82 -16.65
C ALA A 239 4.85 10.50 -16.95
N LEU A 240 3.52 10.51 -16.87
CA LEU A 240 2.71 9.33 -17.19
C LEU A 240 2.77 8.97 -18.68
N ASP A 241 2.77 9.97 -19.57
CA ASP A 241 2.95 9.75 -21.02
C ASP A 241 4.30 9.08 -21.32
N ALA A 242 5.37 9.48 -20.63
CA ALA A 242 6.69 8.85 -20.78
C ALA A 242 6.71 7.38 -20.32
N LEU A 243 6.05 7.06 -19.21
CA LEU A 243 5.91 5.67 -18.74
C LEU A 243 5.08 4.83 -19.72
N LEU A 244 3.93 5.35 -20.15
CA LEU A 244 3.04 4.64 -21.10
C LEU A 244 3.68 4.41 -22.46
N ALA A 245 4.45 5.38 -22.97
CA ALA A 245 5.16 5.24 -24.24
C ALA A 245 6.17 4.07 -24.25
N ASP A 246 6.78 3.79 -23.09
CA ASP A 246 7.73 2.69 -22.93
C ASP A 246 7.01 1.35 -22.62
N TRP A 247 6.09 1.36 -21.67
CA TRP A 247 5.51 0.13 -21.14
C TRP A 247 4.36 -0.43 -21.95
N ALA A 248 3.47 0.42 -22.49
CA ALA A 248 2.29 -0.05 -23.20
C ALA A 248 2.63 -0.95 -24.40
N PRO A 249 3.57 -0.61 -25.32
CA PRO A 249 3.89 -1.48 -26.45
C PRO A 249 4.48 -2.83 -26.02
N ARG A 250 5.14 -2.89 -24.88
CA ARG A 250 5.76 -4.13 -24.35
C ARG A 250 4.69 -5.03 -23.74
N ILE A 251 3.74 -4.47 -22.99
CA ILE A 251 2.63 -5.20 -22.39
C ILE A 251 1.65 -5.66 -23.48
N GLU A 252 1.28 -4.79 -24.42
CA GLU A 252 0.33 -5.10 -25.48
C GLU A 252 0.82 -6.23 -26.39
N ARG A 253 2.11 -6.27 -26.73
CA ARG A 253 2.68 -7.38 -27.50
C ARG A 253 2.55 -8.73 -26.81
N GLY A 254 2.60 -8.77 -25.48
CA GLY A 254 2.44 -10.01 -24.74
C GLY A 254 1.02 -10.56 -24.75
N ARG A 255 0.00 -9.80 -25.20
CA ARG A 255 -1.37 -10.33 -25.36
C ARG A 255 -1.42 -11.49 -26.35
N ASP A 256 -0.66 -11.39 -27.44
CA ASP A 256 -0.67 -12.33 -28.53
C ASP A 256 0.55 -13.26 -28.57
N ASP A 257 1.50 -13.06 -27.65
CA ASP A 257 2.76 -13.83 -27.61
C ASP A 257 2.98 -14.46 -26.22
N GLU A 258 2.78 -15.77 -26.17
CA GLU A 258 2.96 -16.53 -24.93
C GLU A 258 4.41 -16.57 -24.45
N THR A 259 5.37 -16.53 -25.36
CA THR A 259 6.79 -16.49 -25.01
C THR A 259 7.14 -15.19 -24.28
N LEU A 260 6.63 -14.07 -24.78
CA LEU A 260 6.79 -12.77 -24.09
C LEU A 260 6.09 -12.76 -22.73
N ARG A 261 4.90 -13.36 -22.61
CA ARG A 261 4.21 -13.49 -21.33
C ARG A 261 5.01 -14.28 -20.31
N GLN A 262 5.69 -15.34 -20.72
CA GLN A 262 6.54 -16.15 -19.84
C GLN A 262 7.82 -15.41 -19.42
N GLN A 263 8.36 -14.54 -20.28
CA GLN A 263 9.55 -13.73 -19.98
C GLN A 263 9.23 -12.44 -19.20
N ALA A 264 8.01 -11.95 -19.28
CA ALA A 264 7.56 -10.71 -18.68
C ALA A 264 7.81 -10.60 -17.16
N PRO A 265 7.68 -11.68 -16.34
CA PRO A 265 7.94 -11.59 -14.92
C PRO A 265 9.35 -11.07 -14.57
N GLN A 266 10.35 -11.43 -15.36
CA GLN A 266 11.72 -10.92 -15.14
C GLN A 266 11.88 -9.47 -15.61
N LEU A 267 11.34 -9.15 -16.78
CA LEU A 267 11.47 -7.83 -17.40
C LEU A 267 10.77 -6.74 -16.58
N PHE A 268 9.49 -6.95 -16.21
CA PHE A 268 8.72 -5.92 -15.52
C PHE A 268 8.96 -5.87 -14.01
N ARG A 269 9.43 -6.94 -13.37
CA ARG A 269 9.94 -6.83 -11.99
C ARG A 269 11.12 -5.88 -11.92
N GLY A 270 12.07 -5.98 -12.88
CA GLY A 270 13.18 -5.05 -12.97
C GLY A 270 12.73 -3.60 -13.11
N GLU A 271 11.71 -3.32 -13.94
CA GLU A 271 11.14 -1.97 -14.10
C GLU A 271 10.52 -1.42 -12.80
N LEU A 272 9.81 -2.27 -12.04
CA LEU A 272 9.22 -1.89 -10.77
C LEU A 272 10.25 -1.75 -9.64
N ASP A 273 11.44 -2.34 -9.80
CA ASP A 273 12.57 -2.20 -8.91
C ASP A 273 13.44 -0.97 -9.21
N GLU A 274 13.06 -0.16 -10.24
CA GLU A 274 13.68 1.13 -10.54
C GLU A 274 12.90 2.30 -9.90
N THR A 275 13.47 3.50 -9.98
CA THR A 275 12.89 4.70 -9.34
C THR A 275 11.64 5.24 -10.06
N ARG A 276 11.49 4.97 -11.37
CA ARG A 276 10.49 5.60 -12.25
C ARG A 276 9.06 5.46 -11.77
N TRP A 277 8.62 4.23 -11.49
CA TRP A 277 7.26 3.96 -11.04
C TRP A 277 6.98 4.56 -9.67
N GLY A 278 7.87 4.33 -8.72
CA GLY A 278 7.71 4.80 -7.34
C GLY A 278 7.65 6.32 -7.27
N LEU A 279 8.57 6.99 -7.96
CA LEU A 279 8.62 8.45 -8.01
C LEU A 279 7.37 9.05 -8.68
N PHE A 280 6.92 8.49 -9.82
CA PHE A 280 5.67 8.91 -10.46
C PHE A 280 4.50 8.75 -9.49
N SER A 281 4.38 7.58 -8.88
CA SER A 281 3.27 7.22 -8.00
C SER A 281 3.19 8.14 -6.76
N LEU A 282 4.32 8.45 -6.13
CA LEU A 282 4.41 9.37 -5.00
C LEU A 282 4.09 10.82 -5.40
N ASN A 283 4.58 11.28 -6.55
CA ASN A 283 4.26 12.60 -7.06
C ASN A 283 2.77 12.75 -7.43
N ALA A 284 2.17 11.70 -7.99
CA ALA A 284 0.73 11.66 -8.24
C ALA A 284 -0.08 11.73 -6.93
N SER A 285 0.34 11.00 -5.91
CA SER A 285 -0.28 11.04 -4.57
C SER A 285 -0.18 12.41 -3.93
N ARG A 286 0.99 13.05 -4.00
CA ARG A 286 1.19 14.44 -3.51
C ARG A 286 0.28 15.42 -4.22
N TRP A 287 0.21 15.34 -5.54
CA TRP A 287 -0.62 16.23 -6.33
C TRP A 287 -2.11 16.06 -6.05
N LEU A 288 -2.58 14.82 -5.84
CA LEU A 288 -3.97 14.55 -5.47
C LEU A 288 -4.34 15.00 -4.05
N LEU A 289 -3.35 15.07 -3.16
CA LEU A 289 -3.56 15.51 -1.77
C LEU A 289 -3.59 17.04 -1.65
N ALA A 290 -2.90 17.75 -2.55
CA ALA A 290 -2.81 19.22 -2.57
C ALA A 290 -4.09 19.88 -3.11
#